data_17691a0ad25394948a5afd3671f7d9cb
#
_entry.id   17691a0ad25394948a5afd3671f7d9cb
#
_cell.length_a   1.000
_cell.length_b   1.000
_cell.length_c   1.000
_cell.angle_alpha   90.00
_cell.angle_beta   90.00
_cell.angle_gamma   90.00
#
_symmetry.space_group_name_H-M   'P 1'
#
loop_
_entity.id
_entity.type
_entity.pdbx_description
1 polymer ?
#
loop_
_entity_poly.entity_id
_entity_poly.type
_entity_poly.pdbx_seq_one_letter_code
_entity_poly.pdbx_strand_id
1 'polypeptide(L)'
;GSMGPMDLAVASFGQNFSITPIQMITAVSAACNGGKLMQPYVVKQILDSDGNVVKSVDSVVKRQVISEETSKKITSLLAQSTEQSGSATNGYVQGYKIGGKTGTSEKLEDSNDDGAEDYIASFCGFAPADNPQVALLVYFDTPTGGSYYGSAIAAPVFTEIMQEVLPYLEIEQQYNEDELSKLDTTAGSYTGMTVEEAKAAAEKAGFTVVTNGGEGTVAAQSPAAEGRIPQGGVVVLYTDLAAQAADTVSVPDFTGLSVSDARYVASQYDLNISIAGVSSEGEGYAKSQDIASGTSVSRGSVISVTFAEDTSSAQPIF
;
A
#
# COMPACT_ATOMS: atom_id res chain seq x y z
N GLY A 1 36.00 -8.88 18.93
CA GLY A 1 36.71 -10.07 18.45
C GLY A 1 36.77 -10.06 16.93
N SER A 2 37.79 -10.69 16.35
CA SER A 2 37.87 -10.87 14.89
C SER A 2 36.93 -12.03 14.50
N MET A 3 36.05 -11.85 13.54
CA MET A 3 35.24 -12.93 12.95
C MET A 3 36.19 -13.91 12.21
N GLY A 4 36.04 -15.20 12.52
CA GLY A 4 36.72 -16.25 11.76
C GLY A 4 36.04 -16.52 10.41
N PRO A 5 36.68 -17.31 9.52
CA PRO A 5 36.07 -17.66 8.22
C PRO A 5 34.70 -18.35 8.35
N MET A 6 34.49 -19.15 9.39
CA MET A 6 33.23 -19.83 9.68
C MET A 6 32.17 -18.83 10.12
N ASP A 7 32.49 -17.90 11.02
CA ASP A 7 31.57 -16.86 11.49
C ASP A 7 31.14 -15.97 10.32
N LEU A 8 32.05 -15.63 9.41
CA LEU A 8 31.76 -14.85 8.22
C LEU A 8 30.81 -15.61 7.27
N ALA A 9 31.05 -16.91 7.07
CA ALA A 9 30.19 -17.74 6.24
C ALA A 9 28.79 -17.86 6.83
N VAL A 10 28.64 -18.04 8.13
CA VAL A 10 27.36 -18.15 8.82
C VAL A 10 26.64 -16.79 8.86
N ALA A 11 27.35 -15.70 9.10
CA ALA A 11 26.81 -14.36 9.08
C ALA A 11 26.29 -13.94 7.67
N SER A 12 26.82 -14.52 6.59
CA SER A 12 26.40 -14.20 5.22
C SER A 12 24.95 -14.58 4.91
N PHE A 13 24.37 -15.53 5.64
CA PHE A 13 22.96 -15.88 5.55
C PHE A 13 22.14 -15.48 6.80
N GLY A 14 22.70 -14.58 7.64
CA GLY A 14 21.97 -13.91 8.71
C GLY A 14 21.94 -14.64 10.06
N GLN A 15 22.92 -15.52 10.32
CA GLN A 15 23.01 -16.29 11.56
C GLN A 15 24.27 -15.93 12.37
N ASN A 16 24.26 -16.25 13.66
CA ASN A 16 25.38 -16.16 14.59
C ASN A 16 25.93 -14.73 14.83
N PHE A 17 25.07 -13.71 14.77
CA PHE A 17 25.41 -12.37 15.24
C PHE A 17 24.21 -11.71 15.93
N SER A 18 24.50 -10.85 16.92
CA SER A 18 23.48 -10.10 17.65
C SER A 18 23.62 -8.62 17.34
N ILE A 19 22.49 -8.00 16.97
CA ILE A 19 22.39 -6.56 16.72
C ILE A 19 21.09 -6.02 17.32
N THR A 20 21.06 -4.73 17.63
CA THR A 20 19.83 -4.10 18.10
C THR A 20 18.87 -3.82 16.92
N PRO A 21 17.55 -3.74 17.16
CA PRO A 21 16.57 -3.37 16.12
C PRO A 21 16.93 -2.06 15.40
N ILE A 22 17.42 -1.05 16.13
CA ILE A 22 17.84 0.22 15.51
C ILE A 22 19.06 0.05 14.61
N GLN A 23 19.99 -0.85 14.94
CA GLN A 23 21.12 -1.16 14.06
C GLN A 23 20.64 -1.89 12.80
N MET A 24 19.70 -2.82 12.93
CA MET A 24 19.12 -3.55 11.80
C MET A 24 18.44 -2.59 10.83
N ILE A 25 17.49 -1.80 11.32
CA ILE A 25 16.75 -0.87 10.43
C ILE A 25 17.67 0.18 9.81
N THR A 26 18.71 0.64 10.54
CA THR A 26 19.70 1.58 10.01
C THR A 26 20.55 0.93 8.91
N ALA A 27 20.91 -0.34 9.05
CA ALA A 27 21.67 -1.09 8.03
C ALA A 27 20.83 -1.34 6.77
N VAL A 28 19.55 -1.73 6.93
CA VAL A 28 18.61 -1.91 5.81
C VAL A 28 18.38 -0.58 5.12
N SER A 29 18.14 0.51 5.88
CA SER A 29 18.01 1.85 5.30
C SER A 29 19.25 2.26 4.51
N ALA A 30 20.46 1.95 4.98
CA ALA A 30 21.67 2.22 4.22
C ALA A 30 21.76 1.37 2.94
N ALA A 31 21.25 0.14 2.95
CA ALA A 31 21.23 -0.70 1.76
C ALA A 31 20.27 -0.18 0.66
N CYS A 32 19.20 0.54 1.04
CA CYS A 32 18.18 1.00 0.09
C CYS A 32 18.18 2.51 -0.21
N ASN A 33 18.97 3.33 0.49
CA ASN A 33 19.04 4.79 0.32
C ASN A 33 20.24 5.28 -0.50
N GLY A 34 20.75 4.47 -1.40
CA GLY A 34 21.96 4.78 -2.17
C GLY A 34 23.26 4.45 -1.42
N GLY A 35 23.22 3.64 -0.37
CA GLY A 35 24.39 3.15 0.37
C GLY A 35 24.90 4.06 1.48
N LYS A 36 24.09 5.02 1.93
CA LYS A 36 24.47 6.02 2.95
C LYS A 36 24.08 5.55 4.35
N LEU A 37 25.07 5.27 5.21
CA LEU A 37 24.80 5.00 6.62
C LEU A 37 24.49 6.31 7.34
N MET A 38 23.23 6.46 7.75
CA MET A 38 22.73 7.64 8.45
C MET A 38 22.90 7.50 9.96
N GLN A 39 23.00 8.63 10.66
CA GLN A 39 22.86 8.66 12.11
C GLN A 39 21.37 8.69 12.46
N PRO A 40 20.83 7.67 13.15
CA PRO A 40 19.43 7.70 13.58
C PRO A 40 19.24 8.78 14.65
N TYR A 41 18.09 9.47 14.60
CA TYR A 41 17.63 10.45 15.60
C TYR A 41 16.09 10.45 15.66
N VAL A 42 15.54 10.84 16.80
CA VAL A 42 14.10 10.90 17.05
C VAL A 42 13.62 12.34 17.16
N VAL A 43 14.46 13.23 17.74
CA VAL A 43 14.10 14.64 17.94
C VAL A 43 14.46 15.43 16.70
N LYS A 44 13.46 15.94 15.98
CA LYS A 44 13.63 16.80 14.80
C LYS A 44 13.93 18.25 15.20
N GLN A 45 13.15 18.77 16.16
CA GLN A 45 13.25 20.15 16.60
C GLN A 45 12.91 20.28 18.09
N ILE A 46 13.47 21.29 18.73
CA ILE A 46 13.09 21.76 20.06
C ILE A 46 12.50 23.16 19.88
N LEU A 47 11.29 23.37 20.37
CA LEU A 47 10.60 24.66 20.32
C LEU A 47 10.54 25.31 21.71
N ASP A 48 10.47 26.64 21.76
CA ASP A 48 10.16 27.39 22.99
C ASP A 48 8.63 27.38 23.24
N SER A 49 8.21 28.09 24.31
CA SER A 49 6.79 28.22 24.67
C SER A 49 5.96 28.99 23.63
N ASP A 50 6.60 29.80 22.78
CA ASP A 50 5.96 30.62 21.75
C ASP A 50 5.96 29.91 20.37
N GLY A 51 6.50 28.67 20.30
CA GLY A 51 6.55 27.85 19.08
C GLY A 51 7.76 28.16 18.18
N ASN A 52 8.72 28.99 18.62
CA ASN A 52 9.92 29.25 17.83
C ASN A 52 10.93 28.14 17.96
N VAL A 53 11.65 27.87 16.87
CA VAL A 53 12.67 26.81 16.84
C VAL A 53 13.91 27.24 17.63
N VAL A 54 14.16 26.59 18.77
CA VAL A 54 15.36 26.79 19.60
C VAL A 54 16.53 25.96 19.07
N LYS A 55 16.22 24.74 18.59
CA LYS A 55 17.23 23.84 18.05
C LYS A 55 16.63 22.97 16.97
N SER A 56 17.34 22.77 15.86
CA SER A 56 17.05 21.80 14.82
C SER A 56 18.11 20.71 14.79
N VAL A 57 17.72 19.49 14.47
CA VAL A 57 18.62 18.35 14.28
C VAL A 57 18.59 17.98 12.80
N ASP A 58 19.73 18.13 12.14
CA ASP A 58 19.88 17.79 10.73
C ASP A 58 20.24 16.32 10.55
N SER A 59 19.90 15.77 9.37
CA SER A 59 20.32 14.41 9.00
C SER A 59 21.84 14.38 8.77
N VAL A 60 22.49 13.38 9.35
CA VAL A 60 23.95 13.22 9.25
C VAL A 60 24.30 11.91 8.56
N VAL A 61 24.98 12.00 7.43
CA VAL A 61 25.60 10.83 6.78
C VAL A 61 26.90 10.50 7.51
N LYS A 62 26.98 9.32 8.13
CA LYS A 62 28.20 8.87 8.82
C LYS A 62 29.27 8.40 7.82
N ARG A 63 28.85 7.65 6.80
CA ARG A 63 29.73 7.17 5.72
C ARG A 63 28.92 6.55 4.58
N GLN A 64 29.52 6.44 3.41
CA GLN A 64 29.09 5.58 2.31
C GLN A 64 29.55 4.14 2.61
N VAL A 65 28.63 3.17 2.67
CA VAL A 65 28.93 1.76 3.00
C VAL A 65 28.93 0.85 1.79
N ILE A 66 28.09 1.15 0.78
CA ILE A 66 28.04 0.50 -0.54
C ILE A 66 27.85 1.57 -1.61
N SER A 67 28.12 1.24 -2.87
CA SER A 67 27.87 2.17 -3.98
C SER A 67 26.36 2.32 -4.25
N GLU A 68 25.95 3.42 -4.88
CA GLU A 68 24.59 3.63 -5.32
C GLU A 68 24.12 2.54 -6.31
N GLU A 69 25.02 2.09 -7.20
CA GLU A 69 24.73 0.98 -8.10
C GLU A 69 24.44 -0.33 -7.36
N THR A 70 25.22 -0.63 -6.31
CA THR A 70 24.98 -1.81 -5.46
C THR A 70 23.65 -1.67 -4.72
N SER A 71 23.35 -0.50 -4.18
CA SER A 71 22.08 -0.21 -3.52
C SER A 71 20.89 -0.45 -4.46
N LYS A 72 20.94 0.07 -5.69
CA LYS A 72 19.89 -0.17 -6.70
C LYS A 72 19.70 -1.65 -7.05
N LYS A 73 20.79 -2.41 -7.14
CA LYS A 73 20.70 -3.87 -7.36
C LYS A 73 20.03 -4.58 -6.18
N ILE A 74 20.37 -4.20 -4.96
CA ILE A 74 19.78 -4.78 -3.75
C ILE A 74 18.29 -4.47 -3.68
N THR A 75 17.88 -3.22 -3.91
CA THR A 75 16.45 -2.83 -3.88
C THR A 75 15.64 -3.58 -4.93
N SER A 76 16.16 -3.72 -6.15
CA SER A 76 15.52 -4.49 -7.22
C SER A 76 15.36 -5.98 -6.86
N LEU A 77 16.39 -6.61 -6.28
CA LEU A 77 16.32 -8.00 -5.86
C LEU A 77 15.34 -8.21 -4.70
N LEU A 78 15.30 -7.27 -3.75
CA LEU A 78 14.38 -7.33 -2.61
C LEU A 78 12.94 -7.05 -3.03
N ALA A 79 12.69 -6.25 -4.06
CA ALA A 79 11.37 -6.07 -4.65
C ALA A 79 10.84 -7.39 -5.24
N GLN A 80 11.66 -8.11 -6.00
CA GLN A 80 11.27 -9.41 -6.55
C GLN A 80 10.89 -10.45 -5.48
N SER A 81 11.44 -10.31 -4.26
CA SER A 81 11.13 -11.26 -3.18
C SER A 81 9.71 -11.13 -2.63
N THR A 82 9.08 -9.98 -2.76
CA THR A 82 7.70 -9.70 -2.30
C THR A 82 6.65 -9.87 -3.40
N GLU A 83 7.06 -9.99 -4.66
CA GLU A 83 6.16 -10.29 -5.78
C GLU A 83 5.56 -11.70 -5.69
N GLN A 84 4.53 -11.99 -6.51
CA GLN A 84 3.72 -13.23 -6.43
C GLN A 84 4.51 -14.56 -6.46
N SER A 85 5.71 -14.56 -7.03
CA SER A 85 6.59 -15.75 -7.08
C SER A 85 7.71 -15.73 -6.03
N GLY A 86 7.77 -14.72 -5.20
CA GLY A 86 8.83 -14.50 -4.23
C GLY A 86 8.66 -15.28 -2.93
N SER A 87 9.72 -15.29 -2.11
CA SER A 87 9.72 -15.95 -0.78
C SER A 87 9.08 -15.11 0.33
N ALA A 88 8.71 -13.88 0.05
CA ALA A 88 8.22 -12.89 1.02
C ALA A 88 6.87 -12.28 0.59
N THR A 89 6.05 -13.06 -0.13
CA THR A 89 4.76 -12.62 -0.70
C THR A 89 3.76 -12.10 0.32
N ASN A 90 3.82 -12.55 1.58
CA ASN A 90 2.98 -12.03 2.65
C ASN A 90 3.32 -10.58 3.07
N GLY A 91 4.44 -10.03 2.59
CA GLY A 91 4.82 -8.62 2.74
C GLY A 91 4.39 -7.73 1.56
N TYR A 92 3.63 -8.29 0.62
CA TYR A 92 3.10 -7.56 -0.53
C TYR A 92 1.99 -6.59 -0.12
N VAL A 93 2.04 -5.37 -0.67
CA VAL A 93 1.00 -4.35 -0.49
C VAL A 93 0.49 -3.95 -1.88
N GLN A 94 -0.80 -4.17 -2.11
CA GLN A 94 -1.41 -3.92 -3.42
C GLN A 94 -1.24 -2.46 -3.86
N GLY A 95 -0.79 -2.27 -5.09
CA GLY A 95 -0.53 -0.96 -5.66
C GLY A 95 0.76 -0.30 -5.18
N TYR A 96 1.64 -1.02 -4.48
CA TYR A 96 2.93 -0.48 -4.04
C TYR A 96 4.07 -1.45 -4.30
N LYS A 97 5.15 -0.95 -4.85
CA LYS A 97 6.40 -1.71 -4.96
C LYS A 97 7.05 -1.83 -3.58
N ILE A 98 7.00 -3.00 -3.00
CA ILE A 98 7.64 -3.29 -1.70
C ILE A 98 8.94 -4.03 -1.94
N GLY A 99 10.02 -3.59 -1.32
CA GLY A 99 11.22 -4.40 -1.16
C GLY A 99 11.30 -4.95 0.27
N GLY A 100 11.53 -6.24 0.44
CA GLY A 100 11.52 -6.80 1.78
C GLY A 100 12.26 -8.13 1.92
N LYS A 101 12.53 -8.50 3.17
CA LYS A 101 13.17 -9.75 3.54
C LYS A 101 12.61 -10.29 4.85
N THR A 102 12.22 -11.55 4.83
CA THR A 102 11.87 -12.32 6.03
C THR A 102 13.12 -12.72 6.80
N GLY A 103 12.98 -12.82 8.12
CA GLY A 103 13.99 -13.40 9.00
C GLY A 103 13.34 -14.35 9.98
N THR A 104 14.04 -15.46 10.26
CA THR A 104 13.69 -16.40 11.33
C THR A 104 15.01 -16.83 11.93
N SER A 105 15.30 -16.35 13.13
CA SER A 105 16.56 -16.60 13.82
C SER A 105 16.27 -17.38 15.10
N GLU A 106 16.96 -18.49 15.28
CA GLU A 106 16.98 -19.23 16.53
C GLU A 106 17.74 -18.44 17.60
N LYS A 107 17.26 -18.43 18.81
CA LYS A 107 17.95 -17.87 19.98
C LYS A 107 18.84 -18.94 20.59
N LEU A 108 20.04 -18.52 20.99
CA LEU A 108 21.03 -19.43 21.59
C LEU A 108 20.68 -19.76 23.05
N GLU A 109 19.77 -19.04 23.66
CA GLU A 109 19.33 -19.18 25.05
C GLU A 109 17.83 -19.45 25.07
N ASP A 110 17.41 -20.44 25.82
CA ASP A 110 16.02 -20.70 26.19
C ASP A 110 15.56 -19.58 27.14
N SER A 111 14.77 -18.63 26.62
CA SER A 111 14.39 -17.42 27.36
C SER A 111 13.31 -17.65 28.38
N ASN A 112 12.56 -18.76 28.27
CA ASN A 112 11.41 -19.10 29.12
C ASN A 112 11.60 -20.40 29.92
N ASP A 113 12.76 -21.07 29.78
CA ASP A 113 13.16 -22.29 30.50
C ASP A 113 12.16 -23.46 30.33
N ASP A 114 11.51 -23.54 29.14
CA ASP A 114 10.55 -24.61 28.84
C ASP A 114 11.18 -25.79 28.08
N GLY A 115 12.46 -25.69 27.75
CA GLY A 115 13.22 -26.71 27.03
C GLY A 115 12.94 -26.77 25.53
N ALA A 116 12.21 -25.78 24.97
CA ALA A 116 11.99 -25.64 23.55
C ALA A 116 12.94 -24.61 22.94
N GLU A 117 13.14 -24.68 21.63
CA GLU A 117 13.92 -23.68 20.88
C GLU A 117 13.12 -22.39 20.75
N ASP A 118 13.71 -21.28 21.19
CA ASP A 118 13.16 -19.94 21.00
C ASP A 118 13.59 -19.31 19.69
N TYR A 119 12.70 -18.53 19.08
CA TYR A 119 12.94 -17.87 17.79
C TYR A 119 12.62 -16.37 17.84
N ILE A 120 13.30 -15.62 16.96
CA ILE A 120 12.92 -14.27 16.57
C ILE A 120 12.40 -14.32 15.14
N ALA A 121 11.11 -14.08 14.97
CA ALA A 121 10.46 -13.98 13.69
C ALA A 121 10.42 -12.53 13.23
N SER A 122 10.93 -12.20 12.05
CA SER A 122 11.00 -10.82 11.60
C SER A 122 10.66 -10.65 10.12
N PHE A 123 10.24 -9.44 9.78
CA PHE A 123 10.16 -8.93 8.41
C PHE A 123 10.69 -7.49 8.40
N CYS A 124 11.62 -7.21 7.52
CA CYS A 124 12.11 -5.87 7.27
C CYS A 124 11.86 -5.51 5.82
N GLY A 125 11.15 -4.42 5.58
CA GLY A 125 10.84 -3.96 4.23
C GLY A 125 10.90 -2.44 4.10
N PHE A 126 10.84 -1.98 2.88
CA PHE A 126 10.87 -0.57 2.51
C PHE A 126 9.99 -0.32 1.28
N ALA A 127 9.55 0.91 1.12
CA ALA A 127 8.71 1.34 0.01
C ALA A 127 8.91 2.83 -0.34
N PRO A 128 8.64 3.23 -1.61
CA PRO A 128 8.61 2.37 -2.81
C PRO A 128 9.99 1.73 -3.05
N ALA A 129 10.05 0.53 -3.66
CA ALA A 129 11.33 -0.16 -3.82
C ALA A 129 12.26 0.52 -4.85
N ASP A 130 11.72 1.27 -5.80
CA ASP A 130 12.45 2.05 -6.81
C ASP A 130 12.90 3.42 -6.28
N ASN A 131 12.17 4.00 -5.31
CA ASN A 131 12.51 5.27 -4.67
C ASN A 131 12.21 5.22 -3.16
N PRO A 132 12.98 4.49 -2.33
CA PRO A 132 12.66 4.23 -0.93
C PRO A 132 12.51 5.49 -0.09
N GLN A 133 11.34 5.67 0.51
CA GLN A 133 10.99 6.78 1.40
C GLN A 133 10.75 6.35 2.84
N VAL A 134 10.33 5.10 3.04
CA VAL A 134 10.07 4.54 4.36
C VAL A 134 10.62 3.12 4.46
N ALA A 135 11.17 2.78 5.62
CA ALA A 135 11.57 1.42 5.97
C ALA A 135 10.92 1.04 7.30
N LEU A 136 10.43 -0.20 7.39
CA LEU A 136 9.75 -0.74 8.56
C LEU A 136 10.35 -2.11 8.92
N LEU A 137 10.66 -2.29 10.19
CA LEU A 137 11.05 -3.56 10.78
C LEU A 137 9.96 -4.01 11.77
N VAL A 138 9.38 -5.16 11.50
CA VAL A 138 8.48 -5.87 12.42
C VAL A 138 9.18 -7.12 12.91
N TYR A 139 9.18 -7.36 14.21
CA TYR A 139 9.71 -8.60 14.77
C TYR A 139 8.92 -9.05 16.01
N PHE A 140 8.89 -10.35 16.19
CA PHE A 140 8.33 -11.02 17.35
C PHE A 140 9.43 -11.81 18.05
N ASP A 141 9.64 -11.51 19.29
CA ASP A 141 10.59 -12.20 20.16
C ASP A 141 9.89 -13.34 20.90
N THR A 142 10.36 -14.55 20.70
CA THR A 142 9.82 -15.78 21.33
C THR A 142 8.30 -15.90 21.11
N PRO A 143 7.82 -15.97 19.84
CA PRO A 143 6.39 -16.11 19.60
C PRO A 143 5.86 -17.44 20.12
N THR A 144 4.82 -17.39 20.94
CA THR A 144 4.19 -18.56 21.57
C THR A 144 3.01 -19.14 20.78
N GLY A 145 2.71 -18.57 19.59
CA GLY A 145 1.62 -19.02 18.72
C GLY A 145 1.99 -20.24 17.87
N GLY A 146 1.11 -20.60 16.95
CA GLY A 146 1.27 -21.78 16.07
C GLY A 146 2.37 -21.69 15.01
N SER A 147 3.06 -20.54 14.87
CA SER A 147 4.15 -20.33 13.90
C SER A 147 5.21 -19.40 14.46
N TYR A 148 6.45 -19.66 14.10
CA TYR A 148 7.63 -18.83 14.40
C TYR A 148 8.30 -18.28 13.13
N TYR A 149 7.70 -18.46 11.96
CA TYR A 149 8.26 -17.97 10.70
C TYR A 149 7.92 -16.51 10.48
N GLY A 150 8.95 -15.69 10.19
CA GLY A 150 8.77 -14.25 9.91
C GLY A 150 7.83 -13.99 8.74
N SER A 151 7.81 -14.85 7.72
CA SER A 151 6.85 -14.78 6.61
C SER A 151 5.39 -14.99 7.04
N ALA A 152 5.15 -15.79 8.08
CA ALA A 152 3.81 -16.14 8.51
C ALA A 152 3.22 -15.16 9.53
N ILE A 153 4.06 -14.56 10.41
CA ILE A 153 3.57 -13.72 11.51
C ILE A 153 4.03 -12.25 11.42
N ALA A 154 5.25 -11.97 10.94
CA ALA A 154 5.75 -10.59 10.86
C ALA A 154 5.39 -9.90 9.53
N ALA A 155 5.42 -10.61 8.42
CA ALA A 155 5.09 -10.03 7.12
C ALA A 155 3.63 -9.55 7.00
N PRO A 156 2.59 -10.27 7.48
CA PRO A 156 1.22 -9.76 7.48
C PRO A 156 1.06 -8.46 8.28
N VAL A 157 1.68 -8.37 9.46
CA VAL A 157 1.64 -7.14 10.29
C VAL A 157 2.36 -5.98 9.59
N PHE A 158 3.49 -6.26 8.92
CA PHE A 158 4.15 -5.27 8.07
C PHE A 158 3.19 -4.75 6.99
N THR A 159 2.48 -5.65 6.31
CA THR A 159 1.52 -5.30 5.24
C THR A 159 0.40 -4.42 5.78
N GLU A 160 -0.22 -4.77 6.91
CA GLU A 160 -1.29 -3.97 7.54
C GLU A 160 -0.79 -2.55 7.89
N ILE A 161 0.39 -2.43 8.49
CA ILE A 161 0.97 -1.12 8.84
C ILE A 161 1.25 -0.31 7.57
N MET A 162 1.83 -0.92 6.54
CA MET A 162 2.19 -0.20 5.31
C MET A 162 0.97 0.23 4.48
N GLN A 163 -0.14 -0.51 4.55
CA GLN A 163 -1.41 -0.12 3.92
C GLN A 163 -1.95 1.22 4.46
N GLU A 164 -1.65 1.57 5.70
CA GLU A 164 -2.03 2.85 6.29
C GLU A 164 -0.92 3.91 6.16
N VAL A 165 0.34 3.51 6.30
CA VAL A 165 1.47 4.45 6.27
C VAL A 165 1.73 5.02 4.88
N LEU A 166 1.62 4.19 3.82
CA LEU A 166 1.94 4.64 2.46
C LEU A 166 0.98 5.73 1.96
N PRO A 167 -0.35 5.59 2.09
CA PRO A 167 -1.27 6.69 1.79
C PRO A 167 -1.07 7.93 2.68
N TYR A 168 -0.78 7.74 3.98
CA TYR A 168 -0.48 8.85 4.90
C TYR A 168 0.75 9.66 4.48
N LEU A 169 1.75 9.00 3.89
CA LEU A 169 2.95 9.65 3.32
C LEU A 169 2.72 10.19 1.90
N GLU A 170 1.47 10.13 1.40
CA GLU A 170 1.11 10.57 0.05
C GLU A 170 1.90 9.85 -1.05
N ILE A 171 2.29 8.57 -0.79
CA ILE A 171 2.95 7.74 -1.79
C ILE A 171 1.88 7.18 -2.72
N GLU A 172 1.99 7.47 -4.00
CA GLU A 172 1.01 7.06 -5.00
C GLU A 172 1.01 5.56 -5.27
N GLN A 173 -0.20 5.02 -5.50
CA GLN A 173 -0.40 3.63 -5.87
C GLN A 173 -0.08 3.42 -7.34
N GLN A 174 0.72 2.40 -7.63
CA GLN A 174 1.08 1.94 -8.97
C GLN A 174 0.61 0.50 -9.12
N TYR A 175 -0.39 0.29 -9.98
CA TYR A 175 -0.97 -1.03 -10.19
C TYR A 175 -0.44 -1.66 -11.47
N ASN A 176 -0.05 -2.94 -11.40
CA ASN A 176 0.21 -3.74 -12.58
C ASN A 176 -1.10 -4.28 -13.21
N GLU A 177 -1.02 -4.85 -14.42
CA GLU A 177 -2.23 -5.34 -15.14
C GLU A 177 -3.01 -6.41 -14.36
N ASP A 178 -2.31 -7.31 -13.66
CA ASP A 178 -2.94 -8.35 -12.84
C ASP A 178 -3.67 -7.76 -11.62
N GLU A 179 -3.08 -6.74 -11.01
CA GLU A 179 -3.71 -6.00 -9.91
C GLU A 179 -4.93 -5.22 -10.39
N LEU A 180 -4.80 -4.51 -11.52
CA LEU A 180 -5.91 -3.77 -12.12
C LEU A 180 -7.12 -4.66 -12.38
N SER A 181 -6.88 -5.90 -12.86
CA SER A 181 -7.94 -6.86 -13.11
C SER A 181 -8.70 -7.28 -11.84
N LYS A 182 -8.08 -7.12 -10.66
CA LYS A 182 -8.64 -7.48 -9.34
C LYS A 182 -9.22 -6.29 -8.57
N LEU A 183 -8.98 -5.06 -9.05
CA LEU A 183 -9.52 -3.85 -8.39
C LEU A 183 -11.03 -3.72 -8.57
N ASP A 184 -11.56 -4.28 -9.63
CA ASP A 184 -12.97 -4.26 -9.94
C ASP A 184 -13.62 -5.61 -9.62
N THR A 185 -14.85 -5.53 -9.17
CA THR A 185 -15.74 -6.65 -8.90
C THR A 185 -17.07 -6.40 -9.61
N THR A 186 -18.09 -7.17 -9.29
CA THR A 186 -19.46 -6.97 -9.82
C THR A 186 -20.39 -6.52 -8.71
N ALA A 187 -21.23 -5.54 -9.03
CA ALA A 187 -22.33 -5.13 -8.14
C ALA A 187 -23.33 -6.27 -7.96
N GLY A 188 -23.71 -6.55 -6.72
CA GLY A 188 -24.78 -7.51 -6.43
C GLY A 188 -26.13 -7.06 -7.02
N SER A 189 -27.11 -7.98 -7.04
CA SER A 189 -28.49 -7.66 -7.38
C SER A 189 -29.27 -7.32 -6.11
N TYR A 190 -29.64 -6.08 -5.94
CA TYR A 190 -30.33 -5.56 -4.75
C TYR A 190 -31.78 -5.18 -5.03
N THR A 191 -32.19 -5.10 -6.30
CA THR A 191 -33.57 -4.77 -6.72
C THR A 191 -34.55 -5.84 -6.22
N GLY A 192 -35.63 -5.42 -5.61
CA GLY A 192 -36.66 -6.28 -5.02
C GLY A 192 -36.43 -6.62 -3.55
N MET A 193 -35.24 -6.33 -2.98
CA MET A 193 -34.98 -6.45 -1.55
C MET A 193 -35.58 -5.24 -0.80
N THR A 194 -35.82 -5.37 0.49
CA THR A 194 -36.01 -4.19 1.34
C THR A 194 -34.74 -3.36 1.38
N VAL A 195 -34.85 -2.05 1.60
CA VAL A 195 -33.67 -1.16 1.69
C VAL A 195 -32.68 -1.64 2.76
N GLU A 196 -33.17 -2.12 3.91
CA GLU A 196 -32.33 -2.64 5.00
C GLU A 196 -31.54 -3.90 4.57
N GLU A 197 -32.23 -4.87 3.94
CA GLU A 197 -31.60 -6.09 3.45
C GLU A 197 -30.56 -5.80 2.35
N ALA A 198 -30.92 -4.91 1.40
CA ALA A 198 -30.05 -4.50 0.32
C ALA A 198 -28.78 -3.79 0.83
N LYS A 199 -28.95 -2.87 1.80
CA LYS A 199 -27.86 -2.17 2.46
C LYS A 199 -26.93 -3.14 3.17
N ALA A 200 -27.47 -4.01 4.02
CA ALA A 200 -26.68 -5.00 4.74
C ALA A 200 -25.94 -5.96 3.79
N ALA A 201 -26.55 -6.36 2.66
CA ALA A 201 -25.93 -7.22 1.67
C ALA A 201 -24.79 -6.51 0.91
N ALA A 202 -24.98 -5.25 0.53
CA ALA A 202 -23.96 -4.46 -0.17
C ALA A 202 -22.80 -4.09 0.75
N GLU A 203 -23.04 -3.68 1.99
CA GLU A 203 -22.02 -3.41 3.00
C GLU A 203 -21.22 -4.68 3.35
N LYS A 204 -21.88 -5.84 3.45
CA LYS A 204 -21.21 -7.13 3.63
C LYS A 204 -20.32 -7.50 2.43
N ALA A 205 -20.67 -7.07 1.23
CA ALA A 205 -19.85 -7.22 0.04
C ALA A 205 -18.72 -6.18 -0.05
N GLY A 206 -18.60 -5.28 0.93
CA GLY A 206 -17.55 -4.27 1.02
C GLY A 206 -17.85 -2.96 0.29
N PHE A 207 -19.09 -2.72 -0.12
CA PHE A 207 -19.48 -1.47 -0.81
C PHE A 207 -19.94 -0.39 0.17
N THR A 208 -19.72 0.86 -0.22
CA THR A 208 -20.38 2.00 0.41
C THR A 208 -21.78 2.15 -0.17
N VAL A 209 -22.79 2.35 0.70
CA VAL A 209 -24.19 2.40 0.25
C VAL A 209 -24.79 3.79 0.46
N VAL A 210 -25.34 4.34 -0.59
CA VAL A 210 -26.18 5.55 -0.57
C VAL A 210 -27.62 5.14 -0.88
N THR A 211 -28.58 5.64 -0.13
CA THR A 211 -30.01 5.39 -0.38
C THR A 211 -30.71 6.69 -0.81
N ASN A 212 -31.41 6.62 -1.90
CA ASN A 212 -32.28 7.71 -2.37
C ASN A 212 -33.72 7.25 -2.37
N GLY A 213 -34.54 7.87 -1.50
CA GLY A 213 -35.91 7.49 -1.21
C GLY A 213 -36.10 7.07 0.25
N GLY A 214 -37.34 6.71 0.62
CA GLY A 214 -37.70 6.32 1.98
C GLY A 214 -37.53 4.83 2.27
N GLU A 215 -38.19 4.38 3.34
CA GLU A 215 -38.36 2.96 3.64
C GLU A 215 -39.14 2.26 2.52
N GLY A 216 -38.80 0.99 2.25
CA GLY A 216 -39.53 0.20 1.25
C GLY A 216 -38.65 -0.79 0.51
N THR A 217 -39.03 -1.10 -0.70
CA THR A 217 -38.37 -2.04 -1.59
C THR A 217 -37.49 -1.29 -2.58
N VAL A 218 -36.29 -1.76 -2.83
CA VAL A 218 -35.36 -1.22 -3.84
C VAL A 218 -35.99 -1.44 -5.23
N ALA A 219 -36.36 -0.34 -5.89
CA ALA A 219 -36.90 -0.35 -7.24
C ALA A 219 -35.82 -0.32 -8.31
N ALA A 220 -34.68 0.31 -8.00
CA ALA A 220 -33.54 0.39 -8.89
C ALA A 220 -32.23 0.55 -8.10
N GLN A 221 -31.09 0.30 -8.76
CA GLN A 221 -29.76 0.50 -8.22
C GLN A 221 -28.79 1.09 -9.26
N SER A 222 -27.74 1.72 -8.81
CA SER A 222 -26.61 2.14 -9.64
C SER A 222 -25.29 1.81 -8.91
N PRO A 223 -24.33 1.09 -9.54
CA PRO A 223 -24.41 0.52 -10.89
C PRO A 223 -25.48 -0.56 -11.02
N ALA A 224 -25.83 -0.91 -12.25
CA ALA A 224 -26.74 -2.01 -12.51
C ALA A 224 -26.22 -3.31 -11.90
N ALA A 225 -27.14 -4.25 -11.60
CA ALA A 225 -26.79 -5.58 -11.12
C ALA A 225 -25.80 -6.26 -12.09
N GLU A 226 -24.80 -6.96 -11.54
CA GLU A 226 -23.70 -7.60 -12.29
C GLU A 226 -22.82 -6.60 -13.09
N GLY A 227 -23.09 -5.30 -12.99
CA GLY A 227 -22.22 -4.25 -13.54
C GLY A 227 -20.87 -4.21 -12.84
N ARG A 228 -19.83 -3.88 -13.60
CA ARG A 228 -18.48 -3.69 -13.06
C ARG A 228 -18.46 -2.53 -12.07
N ILE A 229 -17.81 -2.70 -10.92
CA ILE A 229 -17.67 -1.72 -9.86
C ILE A 229 -16.31 -1.92 -9.16
N PRO A 230 -15.56 -0.86 -8.80
CA PRO A 230 -14.36 -1.02 -8.01
C PRO A 230 -14.68 -1.59 -6.62
N GLN A 231 -13.75 -2.34 -6.03
CA GLN A 231 -13.85 -2.75 -4.64
C GLN A 231 -13.96 -1.52 -3.73
N GLY A 232 -14.85 -1.57 -2.74
CA GLY A 232 -15.15 -0.42 -1.88
C GLY A 232 -15.97 0.68 -2.56
N GLY A 233 -16.39 0.49 -3.80
CA GLY A 233 -17.13 1.45 -4.57
C GLY A 233 -18.52 1.79 -3.99
N VAL A 234 -19.15 2.83 -4.54
CA VAL A 234 -20.45 3.33 -4.09
C VAL A 234 -21.58 2.64 -4.85
N VAL A 235 -22.50 2.04 -4.12
CA VAL A 235 -23.78 1.53 -4.65
C VAL A 235 -24.91 2.47 -4.19
N VAL A 236 -25.66 2.99 -5.15
CA VAL A 236 -26.85 3.81 -4.87
C VAL A 236 -28.10 2.97 -5.04
N LEU A 237 -28.94 2.94 -4.00
CA LEU A 237 -30.21 2.22 -3.97
C LEU A 237 -31.36 3.21 -4.07
N TYR A 238 -32.31 2.96 -4.98
CA TYR A 238 -33.48 3.79 -5.22
C TYR A 238 -34.74 3.03 -4.88
N THR A 239 -35.63 3.65 -4.11
CA THR A 239 -36.99 3.09 -3.84
C THR A 239 -38.03 3.50 -4.88
N ASP A 240 -37.65 4.40 -5.79
CA ASP A 240 -38.51 4.90 -6.87
C ASP A 240 -37.69 5.11 -8.16
N LEU A 241 -38.20 4.63 -9.30
CA LEU A 241 -37.59 4.79 -10.62
C LEU A 241 -37.52 6.26 -11.08
N ALA A 242 -38.50 7.09 -10.68
CA ALA A 242 -38.44 8.51 -10.98
C ALA A 242 -37.34 9.23 -10.21
N ALA A 243 -37.07 8.79 -8.96
CA ALA A 243 -35.95 9.28 -8.17
C ALA A 243 -34.61 8.93 -8.81
N GLN A 244 -34.43 7.70 -9.33
CA GLN A 244 -33.24 7.32 -10.08
C GLN A 244 -33.00 8.20 -11.31
N ALA A 245 -34.05 8.44 -12.09
CA ALA A 245 -33.96 9.25 -13.31
C ALA A 245 -33.61 10.72 -13.03
N ALA A 246 -33.99 11.23 -11.86
CA ALA A 246 -33.73 12.61 -11.44
C ALA A 246 -32.36 12.77 -10.73
N ASP A 247 -31.80 11.70 -10.16
CA ASP A 247 -30.59 11.73 -9.36
C ASP A 247 -29.35 11.59 -10.26
N THR A 248 -28.99 12.69 -10.91
CA THR A 248 -27.86 12.75 -11.82
C THR A 248 -26.82 13.73 -11.33
N VAL A 249 -25.57 13.44 -11.65
CA VAL A 249 -24.40 14.27 -11.37
C VAL A 249 -23.61 14.51 -12.65
N SER A 250 -22.95 15.67 -12.72
CA SER A 250 -22.03 15.98 -13.83
C SER A 250 -20.70 15.28 -13.62
N VAL A 251 -20.23 14.54 -14.61
CA VAL A 251 -18.93 13.88 -14.58
C VAL A 251 -17.83 14.93 -14.49
N PRO A 252 -16.93 14.85 -13.48
CA PRO A 252 -15.75 15.72 -13.39
C PRO A 252 -14.75 15.51 -14.52
N ASP A 253 -13.82 16.44 -14.70
CA ASP A 253 -12.64 16.24 -15.51
C ASP A 253 -11.55 15.57 -14.64
N PHE A 254 -11.18 14.35 -15.00
CA PHE A 254 -10.12 13.61 -14.34
C PHE A 254 -8.75 13.79 -15.01
N THR A 255 -8.68 14.42 -16.17
CA THR A 255 -7.43 14.57 -16.95
C THR A 255 -6.34 15.23 -16.11
N GLY A 256 -5.15 14.62 -16.09
CA GLY A 256 -3.98 15.10 -15.34
C GLY A 256 -4.00 14.81 -13.84
N LEU A 257 -5.06 14.18 -13.32
CA LEU A 257 -5.09 13.76 -11.92
C LEU A 257 -4.35 12.44 -11.72
N SER A 258 -3.75 12.28 -10.54
CA SER A 258 -3.26 10.99 -10.07
C SER A 258 -4.42 10.01 -9.85
N VAL A 259 -4.13 8.73 -9.65
CA VAL A 259 -5.16 7.72 -9.32
C VAL A 259 -5.89 8.07 -8.02
N SER A 260 -5.13 8.51 -7.00
CA SER A 260 -5.67 8.91 -5.69
C SER A 260 -6.56 10.14 -5.79
N ASP A 261 -6.12 11.18 -6.50
CA ASP A 261 -6.91 12.40 -6.70
C ASP A 261 -8.16 12.14 -7.52
N ALA A 262 -8.06 11.33 -8.58
CA ALA A 262 -9.21 10.96 -9.39
C ALA A 262 -10.29 10.21 -8.57
N ARG A 263 -9.86 9.27 -7.71
CA ARG A 263 -10.76 8.56 -6.77
C ARG A 263 -11.38 9.51 -5.76
N TYR A 264 -10.58 10.42 -5.19
CA TYR A 264 -11.07 11.42 -4.26
C TYR A 264 -12.11 12.33 -4.92
N VAL A 265 -11.81 12.87 -6.09
CA VAL A 265 -12.76 13.70 -6.84
C VAL A 265 -14.04 12.93 -7.16
N ALA A 266 -13.95 11.69 -7.65
CA ALA A 266 -15.12 10.87 -7.94
C ALA A 266 -16.01 10.64 -6.71
N SER A 267 -15.41 10.40 -5.55
CA SER A 267 -16.14 10.17 -4.29
C SER A 267 -16.96 11.38 -3.85
N GLN A 268 -16.55 12.61 -4.19
CA GLN A 268 -17.30 13.83 -3.89
C GLN A 268 -18.61 13.94 -4.69
N TYR A 269 -18.75 13.15 -5.75
CA TYR A 269 -19.93 13.09 -6.62
C TYR A 269 -20.68 11.76 -6.50
N ASP A 270 -20.31 10.91 -5.54
CA ASP A 270 -20.80 9.52 -5.43
C ASP A 270 -20.64 8.75 -6.75
N LEU A 271 -19.52 8.96 -7.46
CA LEU A 271 -19.14 8.25 -8.66
C LEU A 271 -18.06 7.20 -8.36
N ASN A 272 -18.00 6.19 -9.20
CA ASN A 272 -16.97 5.15 -9.15
C ASN A 272 -15.93 5.34 -10.27
N ILE A 273 -14.67 5.03 -9.99
CA ILE A 273 -13.60 5.01 -11.01
C ILE A 273 -13.14 3.58 -11.22
N SER A 274 -13.22 3.10 -12.47
CA SER A 274 -12.51 1.91 -12.93
C SER A 274 -11.20 2.35 -13.57
N ILE A 275 -10.08 1.79 -13.11
CA ILE A 275 -8.73 2.18 -13.54
C ILE A 275 -8.30 1.30 -14.71
N ALA A 276 -7.73 1.91 -15.74
CA ALA A 276 -7.15 1.24 -16.90
C ALA A 276 -5.81 1.87 -17.30
N GLY A 277 -4.94 1.09 -17.94
CA GLY A 277 -3.76 1.60 -18.65
C GLY A 277 -2.60 2.09 -17.81
N VAL A 278 -2.48 1.74 -16.53
CA VAL A 278 -1.32 2.10 -15.69
C VAL A 278 -0.18 1.14 -15.98
N SER A 279 1.03 1.67 -16.19
CA SER A 279 2.24 0.86 -16.32
C SER A 279 2.93 0.66 -14.96
N SER A 280 3.80 -0.34 -14.89
CA SER A 280 4.51 -0.75 -13.68
C SER A 280 5.69 0.16 -13.28
N GLU A 281 6.02 1.20 -14.04
CA GLU A 281 7.29 1.94 -13.92
C GLU A 281 7.16 3.47 -13.79
N GLY A 282 6.01 4.06 -13.45
CA GLY A 282 5.93 5.52 -13.33
C GLY A 282 4.71 6.04 -12.57
N GLU A 283 4.73 7.31 -12.23
CA GLU A 283 3.55 8.02 -11.73
C GLU A 283 2.55 8.13 -12.89
N GLY A 284 1.41 7.44 -12.77
CA GLY A 284 0.36 7.46 -13.79
C GLY A 284 -0.59 8.63 -13.58
N TYR A 285 -0.76 9.45 -14.60
CA TYR A 285 -1.78 10.50 -14.63
C TYR A 285 -2.92 10.13 -15.58
N ALA A 286 -4.13 10.54 -15.23
CA ALA A 286 -5.31 10.33 -16.06
C ALA A 286 -5.13 11.00 -17.42
N LYS A 287 -5.09 10.18 -18.47
CA LYS A 287 -4.94 10.62 -19.86
C LYS A 287 -6.27 10.83 -20.56
N SER A 288 -7.24 9.99 -20.24
CA SER A 288 -8.57 10.04 -20.84
C SER A 288 -9.59 9.34 -19.94
N GLN A 289 -10.84 9.66 -20.13
CA GLN A 289 -12.00 9.03 -19.50
C GLN A 289 -13.02 8.64 -20.57
N ASP A 290 -13.77 7.54 -20.35
CA ASP A 290 -14.74 7.01 -21.31
C ASP A 290 -16.00 7.86 -21.41
N ILE A 291 -16.38 8.52 -20.31
CA ILE A 291 -17.50 9.46 -20.26
C ILE A 291 -16.94 10.88 -20.14
N ALA A 292 -17.25 11.74 -21.11
CA ALA A 292 -16.71 13.10 -21.15
C ALA A 292 -17.11 13.94 -19.92
N SER A 293 -16.21 14.80 -19.46
CA SER A 293 -16.49 15.81 -18.42
C SER A 293 -17.71 16.66 -18.79
N GLY A 294 -18.54 16.98 -17.81
CA GLY A 294 -19.80 17.71 -17.99
C GLY A 294 -20.99 16.84 -18.42
N THR A 295 -20.79 15.57 -18.77
CA THR A 295 -21.89 14.65 -19.07
C THR A 295 -22.68 14.34 -17.78
N SER A 296 -24.03 14.36 -17.88
CA SER A 296 -24.89 13.97 -16.77
C SER A 296 -25.03 12.46 -16.72
N VAL A 297 -24.72 11.86 -15.57
CA VAL A 297 -24.85 10.41 -15.31
C VAL A 297 -25.54 10.19 -13.97
N SER A 298 -26.13 9.01 -13.75
CA SER A 298 -26.69 8.66 -12.45
C SER A 298 -25.57 8.56 -11.40
N ARG A 299 -25.87 8.95 -10.16
CA ARG A 299 -24.97 8.63 -9.02
C ARG A 299 -24.68 7.14 -8.97
N GLY A 300 -23.51 6.76 -8.48
CA GLY A 300 -23.05 5.38 -8.50
C GLY A 300 -22.51 4.90 -9.84
N SER A 301 -22.64 5.70 -10.92
CA SER A 301 -22.07 5.34 -12.23
C SER A 301 -20.57 5.09 -12.14
N VAL A 302 -20.08 4.19 -12.98
CA VAL A 302 -18.66 3.85 -13.09
C VAL A 302 -18.06 4.56 -14.29
N ILE A 303 -17.02 5.34 -14.07
CA ILE A 303 -16.26 6.03 -15.11
C ILE A 303 -14.94 5.28 -15.30
N SER A 304 -14.67 4.80 -16.52
CA SER A 304 -13.38 4.19 -16.84
C SER A 304 -12.38 5.28 -17.18
N VAL A 305 -11.32 5.39 -16.36
CA VAL A 305 -10.25 6.37 -16.53
C VAL A 305 -8.98 5.65 -16.92
N THR A 306 -8.40 6.03 -18.07
CA THR A 306 -7.15 5.49 -18.53
C THR A 306 -6.01 6.34 -18.03
N PHE A 307 -5.11 5.74 -17.28
CA PHE A 307 -3.89 6.34 -16.77
C PHE A 307 -2.71 5.95 -17.67
N ALA A 308 -1.74 6.85 -17.80
CA ALA A 308 -0.51 6.60 -18.53
C ALA A 308 0.66 7.27 -17.80
N GLU A 309 1.85 6.75 -17.97
CA GLU A 309 3.07 7.37 -17.46
C GLU A 309 3.25 8.77 -18.04
N ASP A 310 3.71 9.70 -17.22
CA ASP A 310 4.20 10.97 -17.72
C ASP A 310 5.61 10.80 -18.29
N THR A 311 5.67 10.53 -19.58
CA THR A 311 6.96 10.48 -20.30
C THR A 311 7.57 11.86 -20.54
N SER A 312 6.89 12.95 -20.14
CA SER A 312 7.35 14.33 -20.39
C SER A 312 8.48 14.77 -19.44
N SER A 313 8.68 14.07 -18.30
CA SER A 313 9.76 14.36 -17.34
C SER A 313 11.09 13.66 -17.67
N ALA A 314 11.13 12.78 -18.67
CA ALA A 314 12.36 12.17 -19.16
C ALA A 314 13.12 13.13 -20.10
N GLN A 315 13.52 14.29 -19.60
CA GLN A 315 14.58 15.08 -20.25
C GLN A 315 15.90 14.35 -19.95
N PRO A 316 16.68 13.97 -20.99
CA PRO A 316 18.01 13.42 -20.76
C PRO A 316 18.86 14.51 -20.11
N ILE A 317 19.31 14.28 -18.92
CA ILE A 317 20.40 15.05 -18.31
C ILE A 317 21.65 14.64 -19.06
N PHE A 318 22.10 15.51 -19.99
CA PHE A 318 23.42 15.44 -20.58
C PHE A 318 24.49 15.81 -19.55
#